data_673c22956cee8503c1f64f4c964ad344
#
_entry.id   673c22956cee8503c1f64f4c964ad344
#
_cell.length_a   1.000
_cell.length_b   1.000
_cell.length_c   1.000
_cell.angle_alpha   90.00
_cell.angle_beta   90.00
_cell.angle_gamma   90.00
#
_symmetry.space_group_name_H-M   'P 1'
#
loop_
_entity.id
_entity.type
_entity.pdbx_description
1 polymer ?
#
loop_
_entity_poly.entity_id
_entity_poly.type
_entity_poly.pdbx_seq_one_letter_code
_entity_poly.pdbx_strand_id
1 'polypeptide(L)'
;QLAGTTLAELRATTLPELERSQGRALFCVARPKGDVTIEARDVRKAGDVVLKTLPCRVEQLERVADDVMILRFKLPANERLQYRAGQYIEFLLKDGKRRSFSMANAPHDDALIELHIRHLPGGLFTDRVFGVSVPALKVRDILRFEGAHGSFYLRDDSDKPIILLASGTGFAPIKAIVEHMIHTGNVRPVVLYWGGRRPRDLYLDELACDWAAQHPQWFRYVPVVSDALPED
;
A
#
# COMPACT_ATOMS: atom_id res chain seq x y z
N GLN A 1 -7.61 12.02 -8.81
CA GLN A 1 -8.09 13.25 -9.48
C GLN A 1 -9.15 13.88 -8.59
N LEU A 2 -8.88 15.05 -8.03
CA LEU A 2 -9.91 15.90 -7.46
C LEU A 2 -10.78 16.38 -8.61
N ALA A 3 -12.03 15.92 -8.68
CA ALA A 3 -12.96 16.32 -9.72
C ALA A 3 -13.16 17.83 -9.66
N GLY A 4 -12.90 18.53 -10.78
CA GLY A 4 -13.09 19.96 -10.93
C GLY A 4 -11.88 20.85 -10.69
N THR A 5 -10.75 20.31 -10.23
CA THR A 5 -9.54 21.11 -10.00
C THR A 5 -8.64 21.09 -11.24
N THR A 6 -8.28 22.24 -11.77
CA THR A 6 -7.37 22.35 -12.92
C THR A 6 -5.94 21.99 -12.50
N LEU A 7 -5.11 21.58 -13.49
CA LEU A 7 -3.67 21.34 -13.27
C LEU A 7 -2.94 22.57 -12.70
N ALA A 8 -3.44 23.78 -12.99
CA ALA A 8 -2.91 25.02 -12.46
C ALA A 8 -3.25 25.20 -10.97
N GLU A 9 -4.49 24.86 -10.56
CA GLU A 9 -4.93 24.91 -9.16
C GLU A 9 -4.25 23.85 -8.30
N LEU A 10 -4.08 22.63 -8.79
CA LEU A 10 -3.27 21.60 -8.15
C LEU A 10 -1.81 22.03 -7.95
N ARG A 11 -1.24 22.73 -8.94
CA ARG A 11 0.11 23.30 -8.81
C ARG A 11 0.19 24.40 -7.77
N ALA A 12 -0.84 25.25 -7.66
CA ALA A 12 -0.87 26.36 -6.72
C ALA A 12 -1.01 25.88 -5.26
N THR A 13 -1.77 24.79 -5.04
CA THR A 13 -2.06 24.30 -3.67
C THR A 13 -1.05 23.28 -3.13
N THR A 14 -0.40 22.51 -4.01
CA THR A 14 0.48 21.41 -3.60
C THR A 14 1.97 21.69 -3.70
N LEU A 15 2.39 22.68 -4.47
CA LEU A 15 3.79 23.10 -4.53
C LEU A 15 3.87 24.62 -4.36
N PRO A 16 4.35 25.13 -3.21
CA PRO A 16 4.52 26.55 -2.94
C PRO A 16 5.35 27.26 -4.00
N GLU A 17 5.03 28.54 -4.28
CA GLU A 17 5.71 29.33 -5.32
C GLU A 17 7.21 29.44 -5.07
N LEU A 18 7.64 29.52 -3.80
CA LEU A 18 9.04 29.52 -3.42
C LEU A 18 9.76 28.24 -3.90
N GLU A 19 9.14 27.09 -3.78
CA GLU A 19 9.75 25.84 -4.26
C GLU A 19 9.77 25.73 -5.78
N ARG A 20 8.77 26.29 -6.47
CA ARG A 20 8.79 26.37 -7.92
C ARG A 20 9.89 27.27 -8.43
N SER A 21 10.08 28.43 -7.81
CA SER A 21 11.17 29.35 -8.16
C SER A 21 12.56 28.74 -7.96
N GLN A 22 12.67 27.71 -7.09
CA GLN A 22 13.87 26.90 -6.87
C GLN A 22 14.01 25.74 -7.87
N GLY A 23 13.14 25.66 -8.89
CA GLY A 23 13.19 24.62 -9.91
C GLY A 23 12.59 23.28 -9.49
N ARG A 24 11.87 23.21 -8.36
CA ARG A 24 11.20 21.98 -7.91
C ARG A 24 9.91 21.76 -8.70
N ALA A 25 9.58 20.49 -8.93
CA ALA A 25 8.37 20.06 -9.62
C ALA A 25 7.78 18.79 -8.99
N LEU A 26 6.46 18.65 -9.05
CA LEU A 26 5.78 17.41 -8.69
C LEU A 26 5.82 16.46 -9.89
N PHE A 27 6.60 15.38 -9.81
CA PHE A 27 6.79 14.45 -10.92
C PHE A 27 5.50 13.77 -11.39
N CYS A 28 4.53 13.57 -10.50
CA CYS A 28 3.22 13.01 -10.87
C CYS A 28 2.41 13.87 -11.86
N VAL A 29 2.72 15.16 -11.97
CA VAL A 29 2.04 16.11 -12.88
C VAL A 29 3.00 16.89 -13.80
N ALA A 30 4.31 16.77 -13.58
CA ALA A 30 5.31 17.43 -14.41
C ALA A 30 5.44 16.74 -15.77
N ARG A 31 5.58 17.55 -16.84
CA ARG A 31 5.90 17.07 -18.19
C ARG A 31 7.22 17.70 -18.61
N PRO A 32 8.26 16.91 -18.88
CA PRO A 32 9.51 17.46 -19.40
C PRO A 32 9.29 18.05 -20.79
N LYS A 33 9.98 19.13 -21.10
CA LYS A 33 9.97 19.79 -22.43
C LYS A 33 11.22 19.46 -23.25
N GLY A 34 12.11 18.65 -22.71
CA GLY A 34 13.36 18.23 -23.34
C GLY A 34 14.02 17.16 -22.47
N ASP A 35 15.28 16.88 -22.75
CA ASP A 35 16.07 15.95 -21.97
C ASP A 35 16.22 16.43 -20.52
N VAL A 36 16.01 15.53 -19.57
CA VAL A 36 16.14 15.81 -18.13
C VAL A 36 17.04 14.77 -17.49
N THR A 37 17.85 15.23 -16.57
CA THR A 37 18.61 14.36 -15.68
C THR A 37 17.86 14.26 -14.36
N ILE A 38 17.59 13.04 -13.90
CA ILE A 38 16.87 12.78 -12.65
C ILE A 38 17.84 12.09 -11.69
N GLU A 39 18.00 12.66 -10.50
CA GLU A 39 18.62 11.96 -9.39
C GLU A 39 17.59 11.08 -8.70
N ALA A 40 17.83 9.78 -8.69
CA ALA A 40 16.99 8.82 -7.98
C ALA A 40 17.82 8.15 -6.86
N ARG A 41 17.25 8.08 -5.66
CA ARG A 41 17.92 7.46 -4.50
C ARG A 41 18.08 5.95 -4.61
N ASP A 42 17.25 5.33 -5.44
CA ASP A 42 17.21 3.87 -5.60
C ASP A 42 17.13 3.54 -7.10
N VAL A 43 18.28 3.51 -7.73
CA VAL A 43 18.41 3.05 -9.12
C VAL A 43 18.88 1.61 -9.08
N ARG A 44 17.98 0.67 -9.39
CA ARG A 44 18.36 -0.74 -9.55
C ARG A 44 18.84 -0.96 -10.96
N LYS A 45 19.93 -1.73 -11.11
CA LYS A 45 20.34 -2.23 -12.43
C LYS A 45 19.28 -3.21 -12.92
N ALA A 46 18.96 -3.16 -14.20
CA ALA A 46 18.17 -4.22 -14.86
C ALA A 46 18.86 -5.57 -14.58
N GLY A 47 18.19 -6.45 -13.82
CA GLY A 47 18.75 -7.74 -13.40
C GLY A 47 18.74 -8.01 -11.90
N ASP A 48 18.63 -6.98 -11.04
CA ASP A 48 18.70 -7.16 -9.58
C ASP A 48 17.38 -7.69 -8.96
N VAL A 49 16.26 -7.63 -9.67
CA VAL A 49 14.98 -8.22 -9.25
C VAL A 49 14.34 -8.88 -10.45
N VAL A 50 14.34 -10.19 -10.47
CA VAL A 50 13.58 -10.96 -11.45
C VAL A 50 12.09 -10.80 -11.10
N LEU A 51 11.40 -9.97 -11.87
CA LEU A 51 9.95 -9.90 -11.80
C LEU A 51 9.39 -11.25 -12.21
N LYS A 52 8.66 -11.88 -11.31
CA LYS A 52 7.99 -13.15 -11.57
C LYS A 52 6.52 -12.92 -11.88
N THR A 53 6.05 -13.56 -12.95
CA THR A 53 4.62 -13.72 -13.18
C THR A 53 4.21 -15.09 -12.67
N LEU A 54 3.39 -15.13 -11.64
CA LEU A 54 2.99 -16.34 -10.95
C LEU A 54 1.47 -16.50 -10.91
N PRO A 55 0.97 -17.74 -11.01
CA PRO A 55 -0.39 -18.02 -10.60
C PRO A 55 -0.48 -18.00 -9.07
N CYS A 56 -1.66 -17.65 -8.55
CA CYS A 56 -1.96 -17.73 -7.13
C CYS A 56 -3.40 -18.20 -6.92
N ARG A 57 -3.64 -18.89 -5.81
CA ARG A 57 -4.96 -19.40 -5.45
C ARG A 57 -5.52 -18.59 -4.28
N VAL A 58 -6.70 -18.06 -4.43
CA VAL A 58 -7.43 -17.38 -3.35
C VAL A 58 -7.73 -18.38 -2.23
N GLU A 59 -7.29 -18.08 -1.01
CA GLU A 59 -7.54 -18.91 0.18
C GLU A 59 -8.57 -18.28 1.11
N GLN A 60 -8.57 -16.95 1.23
CA GLN A 60 -9.47 -16.23 2.12
C GLN A 60 -9.94 -14.92 1.50
N LEU A 61 -11.19 -14.58 1.80
CA LEU A 61 -11.82 -13.29 1.52
C LEU A 61 -12.55 -12.89 2.80
N GLU A 62 -12.05 -11.89 3.49
CA GLU A 62 -12.55 -11.42 4.77
C GLU A 62 -12.96 -9.96 4.67
N ARG A 63 -14.23 -9.67 4.90
CA ARG A 63 -14.74 -8.30 4.87
C ARG A 63 -14.54 -7.67 6.23
N VAL A 64 -13.64 -6.69 6.31
CA VAL A 64 -13.25 -6.03 7.57
C VAL A 64 -13.86 -4.63 7.74
N ALA A 65 -14.41 -4.06 6.66
CA ALA A 65 -15.24 -2.86 6.68
C ALA A 65 -16.22 -2.89 5.51
N ASP A 66 -17.16 -1.94 5.46
CA ASP A 66 -18.16 -1.87 4.38
C ASP A 66 -17.53 -1.84 2.98
N ASP A 67 -16.38 -1.21 2.85
CA ASP A 67 -15.67 -1.03 1.60
C ASP A 67 -14.24 -1.61 1.60
N VAL A 68 -13.88 -2.44 2.61
CA VAL A 68 -12.53 -3.06 2.69
C VAL A 68 -12.62 -4.56 2.84
N MET A 69 -11.91 -5.25 1.95
CA MET A 69 -11.74 -6.71 1.93
C MET A 69 -10.26 -7.06 2.13
N ILE A 70 -9.97 -7.94 3.07
CA ILE A 70 -8.68 -8.62 3.15
C ILE A 70 -8.74 -9.85 2.25
N LEU A 71 -7.87 -9.89 1.26
CA LEU A 71 -7.70 -11.04 0.37
C LEU A 71 -6.38 -11.71 0.70
N ARG A 72 -6.44 -13.01 1.01
CA ARG A 72 -5.24 -13.84 1.20
C ARG A 72 -5.18 -14.90 0.13
N PHE A 73 -4.00 -15.04 -0.47
CA PHE A 73 -3.78 -16.04 -1.52
C PHE A 73 -2.47 -16.80 -1.30
N LYS A 74 -2.44 -18.01 -1.83
CA LYS A 74 -1.30 -18.93 -1.76
C LYS A 74 -0.61 -19.06 -3.11
N LEU A 75 0.71 -19.13 -3.06
CA LEU A 75 1.56 -19.46 -4.21
C LEU A 75 1.62 -20.97 -4.45
N PRO A 76 2.02 -21.44 -5.63
CA PRO A 76 2.38 -22.85 -5.85
C PRO A 76 3.43 -23.32 -4.84
N ALA A 77 3.37 -24.57 -4.44
CA ALA A 77 4.23 -25.11 -3.37
C ALA A 77 5.75 -25.02 -3.65
N ASN A 78 6.14 -24.94 -4.92
CA ASN A 78 7.52 -24.80 -5.37
C ASN A 78 7.94 -23.35 -5.63
N GLU A 79 7.08 -22.37 -5.34
CA GLU A 79 7.34 -20.96 -5.59
C GLU A 79 7.32 -20.17 -4.30
N ARG A 80 8.25 -19.23 -4.20
CA ARG A 80 8.26 -18.17 -3.17
C ARG A 80 8.43 -16.82 -3.83
N LEU A 81 7.72 -15.83 -3.33
CA LEU A 81 7.88 -14.45 -3.70
C LEU A 81 8.88 -13.80 -2.75
N GLN A 82 10.04 -13.40 -3.29
CA GLN A 82 10.98 -12.57 -2.53
C GLN A 82 10.56 -11.11 -2.68
N TYR A 83 10.35 -10.42 -1.56
CA TYR A 83 9.96 -9.02 -1.53
C TYR A 83 10.46 -8.33 -0.27
N ARG A 84 10.42 -7.01 -0.28
CA ARG A 84 10.65 -6.17 0.90
C ARG A 84 9.31 -5.70 1.44
N ALA A 85 9.20 -5.61 2.78
CA ALA A 85 8.01 -5.08 3.43
C ALA A 85 7.67 -3.68 2.91
N GLY A 86 6.45 -3.51 2.40
CA GLY A 86 5.96 -2.28 1.77
C GLY A 86 5.85 -2.33 0.24
N GLN A 87 6.40 -3.34 -0.42
CA GLN A 87 6.26 -3.52 -1.87
C GLN A 87 4.85 -4.00 -2.26
N TYR A 88 4.54 -3.98 -3.56
CA TYR A 88 3.24 -4.32 -4.11
C TYR A 88 3.35 -5.35 -5.25
N ILE A 89 2.22 -5.94 -5.58
CA ILE A 89 2.04 -6.80 -6.75
C ILE A 89 1.03 -6.19 -7.72
N GLU A 90 1.02 -6.68 -8.95
CA GLU A 90 0.03 -6.33 -9.97
C GLU A 90 -0.74 -7.57 -10.43
N PHE A 91 -2.05 -7.61 -10.18
CA PHE A 91 -2.89 -8.62 -10.82
C PHE A 91 -3.03 -8.34 -12.32
N LEU A 92 -2.87 -9.41 -13.10
CA LEU A 92 -3.02 -9.40 -14.55
C LEU A 92 -4.46 -9.81 -14.89
N LEU A 93 -5.26 -8.84 -15.36
CA LEU A 93 -6.65 -9.08 -15.72
C LEU A 93 -6.78 -9.61 -17.14
N LYS A 94 -7.92 -10.29 -17.44
CA LYS A 94 -8.16 -10.92 -18.75
C LYS A 94 -8.18 -9.93 -19.92
N ASP A 95 -8.50 -8.66 -19.64
CA ASP A 95 -8.53 -7.57 -20.65
C ASP A 95 -7.16 -6.90 -20.86
N GLY A 96 -6.09 -7.50 -20.32
CA GLY A 96 -4.74 -6.96 -20.37
C GLY A 96 -4.45 -5.84 -19.39
N LYS A 97 -5.45 -5.38 -18.63
CA LYS A 97 -5.26 -4.38 -17.58
C LYS A 97 -4.57 -4.96 -16.37
N ARG A 98 -3.91 -4.09 -15.63
CA ARG A 98 -3.22 -4.43 -14.39
C ARG A 98 -3.85 -3.69 -13.21
N ARG A 99 -3.83 -4.28 -12.04
CA ARG A 99 -4.27 -3.66 -10.79
C ARG A 99 -3.25 -3.92 -9.70
N SER A 100 -2.72 -2.84 -9.16
CA SER A 100 -1.66 -2.84 -8.16
C SER A 100 -2.25 -2.86 -6.75
N PHE A 101 -1.70 -3.73 -5.90
CA PHE A 101 -2.07 -3.82 -4.49
C PHE A 101 -0.82 -4.06 -3.65
N SER A 102 -0.65 -3.26 -2.60
CA SER A 102 0.45 -3.43 -1.66
C SER A 102 0.26 -4.70 -0.84
N MET A 103 1.34 -5.41 -0.60
CA MET A 103 1.36 -6.56 0.30
C MET A 103 1.31 -6.06 1.75
N ALA A 104 0.43 -6.67 2.53
CA ALA A 104 0.13 -6.26 3.90
C ALA A 104 0.82 -7.10 4.95
N ASN A 105 1.38 -8.26 4.59
CA ASN A 105 2.17 -9.10 5.48
C ASN A 105 3.66 -8.90 5.30
N ALA A 106 4.42 -9.15 6.35
CA ALA A 106 5.88 -9.07 6.30
C ALA A 106 6.49 -10.27 5.55
N PRO A 107 7.69 -10.12 4.94
CA PRO A 107 8.31 -11.18 4.13
C PRO A 107 8.59 -12.50 4.85
N HIS A 108 8.68 -12.50 6.17
CA HIS A 108 8.89 -13.72 6.96
C HIS A 108 7.61 -14.54 7.16
N ASP A 109 6.43 -13.90 7.03
CA ASP A 109 5.12 -14.54 7.06
C ASP A 109 4.59 -14.71 5.64
N ASP A 110 5.22 -15.60 4.87
CA ASP A 110 5.00 -15.80 3.44
C ASP A 110 4.11 -17.03 3.10
N ALA A 111 3.49 -17.63 4.09
CA ALA A 111 2.59 -18.76 3.86
C ALA A 111 1.38 -18.37 3.01
N LEU A 112 0.86 -17.19 3.23
CA LEU A 112 -0.17 -16.52 2.42
C LEU A 112 0.27 -15.07 2.17
N ILE A 113 0.08 -14.60 0.96
CA ILE A 113 0.22 -13.17 0.68
C ILE A 113 -1.09 -12.47 0.97
N GLU A 114 -1.02 -11.41 1.76
CA GLU A 114 -2.17 -10.62 2.22
C GLU A 114 -2.24 -9.28 1.49
N LEU A 115 -3.43 -8.93 1.03
CA LEU A 115 -3.74 -7.64 0.41
C LEU A 115 -4.98 -7.03 1.04
N HIS A 116 -4.96 -5.71 1.27
CA HIS A 116 -6.15 -4.97 1.69
C HIS A 116 -6.73 -4.23 0.49
N ILE A 117 -7.94 -4.61 0.10
CA ILE A 117 -8.58 -4.13 -1.12
C ILE A 117 -9.77 -3.25 -0.76
N ARG A 118 -9.69 -1.96 -1.13
CA ARG A 118 -10.84 -1.06 -1.02
C ARG A 118 -11.76 -1.22 -2.23
N HIS A 119 -13.05 -1.30 -2.01
CA HIS A 119 -14.07 -1.27 -3.05
C HIS A 119 -14.05 0.07 -3.77
N LEU A 120 -13.88 0.01 -5.06
CA LEU A 120 -14.07 1.14 -5.97
C LEU A 120 -15.25 0.80 -6.87
N PRO A 121 -16.44 1.38 -6.66
CA PRO A 121 -17.63 1.10 -7.47
C PRO A 121 -17.35 1.28 -8.97
N GLY A 122 -17.74 0.30 -9.79
CA GLY A 122 -17.41 0.26 -11.22
C GLY A 122 -16.00 -0.24 -11.53
N GLY A 123 -15.21 -0.59 -10.52
CA GLY A 123 -13.86 -1.13 -10.69
C GLY A 123 -13.89 -2.60 -11.08
N LEU A 124 -13.37 -2.96 -12.26
CA LEU A 124 -13.41 -4.32 -12.81
C LEU A 124 -12.95 -5.41 -11.83
N PHE A 125 -11.92 -5.15 -11.06
CA PHE A 125 -11.39 -6.12 -10.11
C PHE A 125 -12.08 -6.01 -8.74
N THR A 126 -12.29 -4.80 -8.25
CA THR A 126 -12.86 -4.59 -6.92
C THR A 126 -14.33 -4.99 -6.87
N ASP A 127 -15.13 -4.71 -7.92
CA ASP A 127 -16.51 -5.20 -8.03
C ASP A 127 -16.58 -6.73 -8.00
N ARG A 128 -15.59 -7.40 -8.63
CA ARG A 128 -15.48 -8.86 -8.58
C ARG A 128 -15.12 -9.36 -7.17
N VAL A 129 -14.21 -8.70 -6.48
CA VAL A 129 -13.81 -9.05 -5.10
C VAL A 129 -14.98 -8.89 -4.13
N PHE A 130 -15.80 -7.85 -4.31
CA PHE A 130 -16.93 -7.55 -3.45
C PHE A 130 -18.25 -8.24 -3.88
N GLY A 131 -18.22 -9.07 -4.93
CA GLY A 131 -19.38 -9.80 -5.40
C GLY A 131 -20.42 -8.95 -6.13
N VAL A 132 -20.08 -7.72 -6.51
CA VAL A 132 -20.95 -6.81 -7.28
C VAL A 132 -21.03 -7.22 -8.75
N SER A 133 -19.94 -7.73 -9.31
CA SER A 133 -19.89 -8.23 -10.68
C SER A 133 -19.92 -9.76 -10.76
N VAL A 134 -20.38 -10.29 -11.91
CA VAL A 134 -20.47 -11.74 -12.16
C VAL A 134 -19.42 -12.13 -13.20
N PRO A 135 -18.64 -13.20 -12.96
CA PRO A 135 -18.59 -14.01 -11.73
C PRO A 135 -17.84 -13.32 -10.60
N ALA A 136 -18.40 -13.38 -9.39
CA ALA A 136 -17.72 -12.94 -8.18
C ALA A 136 -16.43 -13.73 -7.95
N LEU A 137 -15.46 -13.11 -7.28
CA LEU A 137 -14.26 -13.81 -6.83
C LEU A 137 -14.62 -14.75 -5.66
N LYS A 138 -14.07 -15.96 -5.70
CA LYS A 138 -14.34 -16.99 -4.68
C LYS A 138 -13.03 -17.60 -4.19
N VAL A 139 -13.11 -18.17 -3.00
CA VAL A 139 -12.07 -19.07 -2.50
C VAL A 139 -11.84 -20.20 -3.50
N ARG A 140 -10.57 -20.54 -3.72
CA ARG A 140 -10.03 -21.45 -4.74
C ARG A 140 -9.95 -20.91 -6.17
N ASP A 141 -10.42 -19.69 -6.44
CA ASP A 141 -10.17 -19.07 -7.74
C ASP A 141 -8.67 -18.87 -7.97
N ILE A 142 -8.27 -19.05 -9.23
CA ILE A 142 -6.89 -18.81 -9.65
C ILE A 142 -6.80 -17.43 -10.29
N LEU A 143 -5.87 -16.64 -9.77
CA LEU A 143 -5.46 -15.35 -10.32
C LEU A 143 -4.02 -15.44 -10.83
N ARG A 144 -3.61 -14.44 -11.59
CA ARG A 144 -2.21 -14.26 -12.02
C ARG A 144 -1.75 -12.88 -11.62
N PHE A 145 -0.55 -12.79 -11.10
CA PHE A 145 0.05 -11.53 -10.73
C PHE A 145 1.52 -11.48 -11.17
N GLU A 146 2.05 -10.28 -11.21
CA GLU A 146 3.47 -9.99 -11.39
C GLU A 146 3.97 -9.19 -10.18
N GLY A 147 5.17 -9.48 -9.71
CA GLY A 147 5.80 -8.77 -8.57
C GLY A 147 7.10 -9.43 -8.10
N ALA A 148 7.75 -8.83 -7.09
CA ALA A 148 7.32 -7.65 -6.34
C ALA A 148 7.80 -6.35 -6.99
N HIS A 149 6.97 -5.32 -6.93
CA HIS A 149 7.24 -4.01 -7.46
C HIS A 149 7.39 -2.95 -6.34
N GLY A 150 7.94 -1.80 -6.71
CA GLY A 150 7.93 -0.59 -5.90
C GLY A 150 9.19 -0.35 -5.07
N SER A 151 9.40 0.93 -4.79
CA SER A 151 10.52 1.44 -3.99
C SER A 151 10.09 1.94 -2.60
N PHE A 152 8.82 1.75 -2.23
CA PHE A 152 8.32 2.02 -0.90
C PHE A 152 8.57 0.80 -0.01
N TYR A 153 9.61 0.84 0.81
CA TYR A 153 9.99 -0.17 1.77
C TYR A 153 10.86 0.41 2.88
N LEU A 154 11.00 -0.34 3.97
CA LEU A 154 11.85 0.03 5.09
C LEU A 154 13.29 0.28 4.62
N ARG A 155 13.88 1.42 5.02
CA ARG A 155 15.27 1.75 4.76
C ARG A 155 16.14 1.19 5.88
N ASP A 156 16.79 0.06 5.61
CA ASP A 156 17.64 -0.63 6.60
C ASP A 156 18.99 0.06 6.80
N ASP A 157 19.36 0.92 5.86
CA ASP A 157 20.59 1.72 5.84
C ASP A 157 20.48 3.06 6.61
N SER A 158 19.42 3.24 7.40
CA SER A 158 19.13 4.49 8.12
C SER A 158 18.72 4.23 9.55
N ASP A 159 19.30 4.99 10.49
CA ASP A 159 18.91 4.97 11.92
C ASP A 159 17.93 6.09 12.29
N LYS A 160 17.50 6.89 11.31
CA LYS A 160 16.61 8.04 11.55
C LYS A 160 15.24 7.58 12.01
N PRO A 161 14.55 8.37 12.87
CA PRO A 161 13.15 8.16 13.20
C PRO A 161 12.27 8.08 11.93
N ILE A 162 11.21 7.30 12.03
CA ILE A 162 10.31 7.01 10.90
C ILE A 162 8.96 7.68 11.17
N ILE A 163 8.44 8.39 10.17
CA ILE A 163 7.06 8.86 10.15
C ILE A 163 6.34 8.06 9.07
N LEU A 164 5.33 7.30 9.47
CA LEU A 164 4.46 6.53 8.59
C LEU A 164 3.12 7.26 8.46
N LEU A 165 2.69 7.50 7.22
CA LEU A 165 1.42 8.14 6.92
C LEU A 165 0.56 7.17 6.11
N ALA A 166 -0.58 6.77 6.67
CA ALA A 166 -1.56 5.94 6.00
C ALA A 166 -2.87 6.72 5.78
N SER A 167 -3.54 6.44 4.68
CA SER A 167 -4.94 6.81 4.47
C SER A 167 -5.69 5.59 3.96
N GLY A 168 -6.73 5.19 4.67
CA GLY A 168 -7.53 4.01 4.35
C GLY A 168 -6.64 2.77 4.17
N THR A 169 -6.76 2.08 3.02
CA THR A 169 -5.96 0.87 2.71
C THR A 169 -4.47 1.13 2.42
N GLY A 170 -4.02 2.38 2.45
CA GLY A 170 -2.60 2.71 2.54
C GLY A 170 -1.93 2.18 3.81
N PHE A 171 -2.72 1.70 4.77
CA PHE A 171 -2.25 0.96 5.94
C PHE A 171 -1.59 -0.40 5.57
N ALA A 172 -2.01 -1.06 4.50
CA ALA A 172 -1.49 -2.38 4.10
C ALA A 172 0.05 -2.45 4.03
N PRO A 173 0.75 -1.62 3.24
CA PRO A 173 2.22 -1.67 3.18
C PRO A 173 2.88 -1.25 4.50
N ILE A 174 2.21 -0.42 5.30
CA ILE A 174 2.71 0.01 6.61
C ILE A 174 2.62 -1.14 7.62
N LYS A 175 1.52 -1.92 7.59
CA LYS A 175 1.39 -3.15 8.37
C LYS A 175 2.58 -4.08 8.11
N ALA A 176 2.88 -4.35 6.85
CA ALA A 176 4.02 -5.18 6.49
C ALA A 176 5.36 -4.64 7.04
N ILE A 177 5.57 -3.32 6.99
CA ILE A 177 6.79 -2.67 7.51
C ILE A 177 6.88 -2.82 9.04
N VAL A 178 5.80 -2.51 9.77
CA VAL A 178 5.80 -2.58 11.24
C VAL A 178 6.00 -4.01 11.72
N GLU A 179 5.30 -4.99 11.15
CA GLU A 179 5.48 -6.40 11.47
C GLU A 179 6.90 -6.90 11.15
N HIS A 180 7.48 -6.42 10.06
CA HIS A 180 8.88 -6.71 9.74
C HIS A 180 9.85 -6.10 10.76
N MET A 181 9.62 -4.87 11.20
CA MET A 181 10.42 -4.23 12.25
C MET A 181 10.33 -5.00 13.57
N ILE A 182 9.14 -5.43 13.97
CA ILE A 182 8.92 -6.24 15.18
C ILE A 182 9.71 -7.55 15.06
N HIS A 183 9.57 -8.26 13.94
CA HIS A 183 10.24 -9.55 13.72
C HIS A 183 11.76 -9.45 13.74
N THR A 184 12.31 -8.38 13.13
CA THR A 184 13.77 -8.18 13.03
C THR A 184 14.38 -7.49 14.24
N GLY A 185 13.57 -7.10 15.23
CA GLY A 185 14.04 -6.36 16.40
C GLY A 185 14.50 -4.93 16.07
N ASN A 186 14.01 -4.34 14.99
CA ASN A 186 14.32 -2.96 14.63
C ASN A 186 13.46 -2.01 15.48
N VAL A 187 14.11 -1.34 16.43
CA VAL A 187 13.46 -0.49 17.45
C VAL A 187 13.63 1.01 17.17
N ARG A 188 13.88 1.40 15.92
CA ARG A 188 13.91 2.83 15.56
C ARG A 188 12.58 3.50 15.93
N PRO A 189 12.61 4.74 16.43
CA PRO A 189 11.40 5.48 16.76
C PRO A 189 10.47 5.61 15.53
N VAL A 190 9.22 5.19 15.70
CA VAL A 190 8.17 5.25 14.67
C VAL A 190 6.97 6.02 15.20
N VAL A 191 6.45 6.93 14.38
CA VAL A 191 5.12 7.50 14.58
C VAL A 191 4.27 7.15 13.38
N LEU A 192 3.18 6.41 13.61
CA LEU A 192 2.18 6.10 12.60
C LEU A 192 0.99 7.07 12.74
N TYR A 193 0.72 7.81 11.68
CA TYR A 193 -0.54 8.53 11.49
C TYR A 193 -1.40 7.73 10.50
N TRP A 194 -2.58 7.29 10.94
CA TRP A 194 -3.51 6.60 10.05
C TRP A 194 -4.83 7.36 9.98
N GLY A 195 -5.14 7.86 8.77
CA GLY A 195 -6.31 8.68 8.49
C GLY A 195 -7.47 7.89 7.90
N GLY A 196 -8.66 8.15 8.44
CA GLY A 196 -9.95 7.77 7.90
C GLY A 196 -10.92 8.96 7.92
N ARG A 197 -12.06 8.85 7.27
CA ARG A 197 -13.13 9.85 7.42
C ARG A 197 -13.83 9.67 8.75
N ARG A 198 -14.06 8.41 9.14
CA ARG A 198 -14.72 7.99 10.37
C ARG A 198 -13.88 6.98 11.13
N PRO A 199 -14.08 6.77 12.43
CA PRO A 199 -13.37 5.74 13.19
C PRO A 199 -13.45 4.36 12.56
N ARG A 200 -14.61 3.95 12.06
CA ARG A 200 -14.82 2.65 11.38
C ARG A 200 -14.01 2.46 10.08
N ASP A 201 -13.49 3.54 9.49
CA ASP A 201 -12.62 3.47 8.31
C ASP A 201 -11.19 2.99 8.66
N LEU A 202 -10.86 3.00 9.97
CA LEU A 202 -9.64 2.45 10.54
C LEU A 202 -9.84 0.96 10.87
N TYR A 203 -10.08 0.17 9.86
CA TYR A 203 -10.59 -1.21 9.91
C TYR A 203 -9.72 -2.22 10.68
N LEU A 204 -8.51 -1.88 11.08
CA LEU A 204 -7.59 -2.64 11.95
C LEU A 204 -7.01 -1.72 13.04
N ASP A 205 -7.81 -0.80 13.56
CA ASP A 205 -7.41 0.15 14.61
C ASP A 205 -6.88 -0.58 15.85
N GLU A 206 -7.56 -1.64 16.28
CA GLU A 206 -7.15 -2.47 17.41
C GLU A 206 -5.72 -3.01 17.24
N LEU A 207 -5.36 -3.48 16.05
CA LEU A 207 -4.02 -3.98 15.76
C LEU A 207 -2.95 -2.88 15.94
N ALA A 208 -3.24 -1.66 15.47
CA ALA A 208 -2.31 -0.54 15.61
C ALA A 208 -2.21 -0.07 17.07
N CYS A 209 -3.30 -0.12 17.83
CA CYS A 209 -3.32 0.12 19.27
C CYS A 209 -2.49 -0.93 20.04
N ASP A 210 -2.64 -2.21 19.67
CA ASP A 210 -1.89 -3.30 20.28
C ASP A 210 -0.38 -3.15 20.06
N TRP A 211 0.06 -2.77 18.87
CA TRP A 211 1.48 -2.47 18.62
C TRP A 211 1.98 -1.32 19.51
N ALA A 212 1.19 -0.25 19.66
CA ALA A 212 1.57 0.88 20.50
C ALA A 212 1.64 0.48 21.99
N ALA A 213 0.74 -0.38 22.43
CA ALA A 213 0.74 -0.90 23.81
C ALA A 213 1.90 -1.87 24.09
N GLN A 214 2.25 -2.72 23.11
CA GLN A 214 3.34 -3.70 23.24
C GLN A 214 4.73 -3.09 23.05
N HIS A 215 4.84 -2.00 22.30
CA HIS A 215 6.10 -1.37 21.92
C HIS A 215 6.19 0.12 22.24
N PRO A 216 5.77 0.58 23.44
CA PRO A 216 5.64 2.02 23.76
C PRO A 216 6.99 2.78 23.73
N GLN A 217 8.11 2.06 23.75
CA GLN A 217 9.46 2.65 23.76
C GLN A 217 9.88 3.22 22.40
N TRP A 218 9.31 2.67 21.31
CA TRP A 218 9.72 3.05 19.96
C TRP A 218 8.56 3.23 18.97
N PHE A 219 7.36 2.75 19.27
CA PHE A 219 6.21 2.86 18.39
C PHE A 219 5.09 3.71 19.01
N ARG A 220 4.62 4.69 18.25
CA ARG A 220 3.48 5.53 18.59
C ARG A 220 2.46 5.49 17.48
N TYR A 221 1.20 5.28 17.83
CA TYR A 221 0.06 5.34 16.91
C TYR A 221 -0.77 6.60 17.15
N VAL A 222 -1.19 7.25 16.08
CA VAL A 222 -2.05 8.44 16.08
C VAL A 222 -3.16 8.22 15.06
N PRO A 223 -4.36 7.77 15.47
CA PRO A 223 -5.52 7.74 14.60
C PRO A 223 -5.94 9.17 14.24
N VAL A 224 -6.34 9.39 12.99
CA VAL A 224 -6.80 10.70 12.49
C VAL A 224 -8.14 10.53 11.82
N VAL A 225 -9.14 11.24 12.27
CA VAL A 225 -10.49 11.23 11.70
C VAL A 225 -10.82 12.62 11.16
N SER A 226 -11.20 12.71 9.88
CA SER A 226 -11.44 13.98 9.19
C SER A 226 -12.90 14.42 9.18
N ASP A 227 -13.84 13.51 9.44
CA ASP A 227 -15.30 13.74 9.36
C ASP A 227 -16.00 12.98 10.48
N ALA A 228 -15.53 13.23 11.73
CA ALA A 228 -16.13 12.65 12.93
C ALA A 228 -17.56 13.18 13.16
N LEU A 229 -18.46 12.29 13.57
CA LEU A 229 -19.79 12.69 14.05
C LEU A 229 -19.75 12.93 15.56
N PRO A 230 -20.73 13.63 16.13
CA PRO A 230 -20.79 13.83 17.57
C PRO A 230 -20.83 12.56 18.41
N GLU A 231 -21.27 11.44 17.80
CA GLU A 231 -21.36 10.11 18.41
C GLU A 231 -20.10 9.23 18.17
N ASP A 232 -19.12 9.68 17.41
CA ASP A 232 -17.88 8.93 17.07
C ASP A 232 -16.79 9.01 18.20
#